data_b11dcfc56fa6b20a2e7402e11ed75259
#
_entry.id   b11dcfc56fa6b20a2e7402e11ed75259
#
_cell.length_a   1.000
_cell.length_b   1.000
_cell.length_c   1.000
_cell.angle_alpha   90.00
_cell.angle_beta   90.00
_cell.angle_gamma   90.00
#
_symmetry.space_group_name_H-M   'P 1'
#
loop_
_entity.id
_entity.type
_entity.pdbx_description
1 polymer ?
#
loop_
_entity_poly.entity_id
_entity_poly.type
_entity_poly.pdbx_seq_one_letter_code
_entity_poly.pdbx_strand_id
1 'polypeptide(L)'
;MRKLLKMKKLLLLSALFIFACSSDSYPKFDIDLPLGFETEVYKQDYNLLTASKYVNGNIESMIELRYSDDWSFSTFSNDTYIDEMLKTDKFEEASSMMFDNFKVQIKEKFYFKNLGYCFYSIYSGDYYDNNVRVTNVVVQFIRDDKLFTLIGSAFPENFSNYHKQFLKTFETFKLWKNHY
;
A
#
# COMPACT_ATOMS: atom_id res chain seq x y z
N MET A 1 -3.93 -53.96 17.11
CA MET A 1 -2.89 -52.90 17.22
C MET A 1 -2.32 -52.37 15.91
N ARG A 2 -2.09 -53.17 14.85
CA ARG A 2 -1.51 -52.70 13.58
C ARG A 2 -2.39 -51.73 12.76
N LYS A 3 -3.73 -51.76 12.86
CA LYS A 3 -4.63 -50.82 12.13
C LYS A 3 -4.61 -49.42 12.74
N LEU A 4 -4.48 -49.28 14.05
CA LEU A 4 -4.44 -47.94 14.70
C LEU A 4 -3.15 -47.18 14.39
N LEU A 5 -2.03 -47.90 14.16
CA LEU A 5 -0.73 -47.30 13.83
C LEU A 5 -0.73 -46.75 12.39
N LYS A 6 -1.47 -47.41 11.46
CA LYS A 6 -1.60 -46.91 10.07
C LYS A 6 -2.49 -45.65 10.00
N MET A 7 -3.54 -45.55 10.78
CA MET A 7 -4.40 -44.36 10.85
C MET A 7 -3.67 -43.17 11.44
N LYS A 8 -2.84 -43.36 12.49
CA LYS A 8 -2.03 -42.27 13.06
C LYS A 8 -1.00 -41.71 12.08
N LYS A 9 -0.38 -42.56 11.24
CA LYS A 9 0.55 -42.11 10.19
C LYS A 9 -0.17 -41.39 9.06
N LEU A 10 -1.41 -41.78 8.69
CA LEU A 10 -2.20 -41.11 7.67
C LEU A 10 -2.67 -39.72 8.14
N LEU A 11 -3.07 -39.61 9.43
CA LEU A 11 -3.42 -38.32 10.04
C LEU A 11 -2.25 -37.35 10.18
N LEU A 12 -1.03 -37.87 10.45
CA LEU A 12 0.18 -37.03 10.48
C LEU A 12 0.59 -36.55 9.09
N LEU A 13 0.39 -37.36 8.04
CA LEU A 13 0.63 -36.92 6.65
C LEU A 13 -0.40 -35.86 6.19
N SER A 14 -1.68 -36.03 6.56
CA SER A 14 -2.70 -35.03 6.22
C SER A 14 -2.49 -33.71 6.98
N ALA A 15 -2.02 -33.76 8.24
CA ALA A 15 -1.66 -32.56 9.00
C ALA A 15 -0.45 -31.82 8.40
N LEU A 16 0.52 -32.54 7.82
CA LEU A 16 1.66 -31.95 7.11
C LEU A 16 1.26 -31.28 5.79
N PHE A 17 0.22 -31.79 5.09
CA PHE A 17 -0.30 -31.16 3.87
C PHE A 17 -1.15 -29.91 4.13
N ILE A 18 -1.78 -29.79 5.32
CA ILE A 18 -2.58 -28.60 5.67
C ILE A 18 -1.68 -27.42 6.05
N PHE A 19 -0.45 -27.67 6.51
CA PHE A 19 0.55 -26.60 6.77
C PHE A 19 1.34 -26.15 5.52
N ALA A 20 1.18 -26.83 4.40
CA ALA A 20 1.90 -26.50 3.15
C ALA A 20 1.08 -25.60 2.19
N CYS A 21 -0.15 -25.21 2.53
CA CYS A 21 -1.06 -24.47 1.65
C CYS A 21 -1.53 -23.13 2.21
N SER A 22 -0.68 -22.39 2.92
CA SER A 22 -0.89 -20.97 3.17
C SER A 22 0.45 -20.25 3.31
N SER A 23 1.27 -20.30 2.27
CA SER A 23 2.23 -19.26 2.06
C SER A 23 1.48 -18.14 1.34
N ASP A 24 0.76 -17.30 2.06
CA ASP A 24 0.44 -15.95 1.60
C ASP A 24 1.78 -15.27 1.32
N SER A 25 2.26 -15.43 0.08
CA SER A 25 3.51 -14.83 -0.34
C SER A 25 3.25 -13.35 -0.60
N TYR A 26 3.27 -12.56 0.47
CA TYR A 26 3.26 -11.11 0.35
C TYR A 26 4.37 -10.67 -0.61
N PRO A 27 4.12 -9.68 -1.47
CA PRO A 27 5.16 -9.13 -2.32
C PRO A 27 6.37 -8.71 -1.49
N LYS A 28 7.57 -9.18 -1.86
CA LYS A 28 8.81 -8.73 -1.23
C LYS A 28 9.24 -7.42 -1.86
N PHE A 29 9.65 -6.48 -1.05
CA PHE A 29 10.04 -5.14 -1.49
C PHE A 29 11.16 -4.56 -0.65
N ASP A 30 11.84 -3.55 -1.20
CA ASP A 30 12.73 -2.64 -0.48
C ASP A 30 12.18 -1.22 -0.60
N ILE A 31 12.34 -0.43 0.44
CA ILE A 31 12.04 1.00 0.48
C ILE A 31 12.90 1.69 1.53
N ASP A 32 13.52 2.80 1.17
CA ASP A 32 14.32 3.60 2.09
C ASP A 32 13.43 4.63 2.79
N LEU A 33 13.24 4.45 4.09
CA LEU A 33 12.43 5.38 4.90
C LEU A 33 13.25 6.61 5.31
N PRO A 34 12.62 7.78 5.47
CA PRO A 34 13.28 8.95 5.98
C PRO A 34 13.74 8.76 7.43
N LEU A 35 14.79 9.48 7.82
CA LEU A 35 15.29 9.41 9.18
C LEU A 35 14.21 9.81 10.23
N GLY A 36 14.11 9.00 11.27
CA GLY A 36 13.17 9.23 12.37
C GLY A 36 11.76 8.70 12.15
N PHE A 37 11.54 7.93 11.07
CA PHE A 37 10.34 7.13 10.93
C PHE A 37 10.53 5.77 11.60
N GLU A 38 9.54 5.37 12.38
CA GLU A 38 9.47 4.08 13.05
C GLU A 38 8.49 3.18 12.29
N THR A 39 8.93 1.95 12.00
CA THR A 39 8.08 1.00 11.26
C THR A 39 7.20 0.21 12.21
N GLU A 40 5.91 0.18 11.90
CA GLU A 40 4.96 -0.75 12.47
C GLU A 40 4.64 -1.80 11.38
N VAL A 41 5.05 -3.03 11.59
CA VAL A 41 4.78 -4.11 10.64
C VAL A 41 3.42 -4.71 10.98
N TYR A 42 2.36 -4.10 10.49
CA TYR A 42 1.04 -4.74 10.45
C TYR A 42 0.91 -5.54 9.15
N LYS A 43 1.13 -6.83 9.22
CA LYS A 43 0.76 -7.75 8.14
C LYS A 43 -0.74 -8.05 8.23
N GLN A 44 -1.58 -7.04 8.07
CA GLN A 44 -3.02 -7.18 8.03
C GLN A 44 -3.56 -6.54 6.76
N ASP A 45 -4.45 -7.26 6.08
CA ASP A 45 -5.37 -6.74 5.07
C ASP A 45 -4.76 -5.81 4.00
N TYR A 46 -3.82 -6.37 3.20
CA TYR A 46 -3.19 -5.66 2.08
C TYR A 46 -2.23 -4.52 2.45
N ASN A 47 -1.97 -4.26 3.73
CA ASN A 47 -0.95 -3.31 4.18
C ASN A 47 0.40 -4.02 4.32
N LEU A 48 1.38 -3.61 3.51
CA LEU A 48 2.74 -4.18 3.53
C LEU A 48 3.68 -3.45 4.49
N LEU A 49 3.43 -2.15 4.71
CA LEU A 49 4.25 -1.30 5.55
C LEU A 49 3.43 -0.11 6.04
N THR A 50 3.54 0.19 7.32
CA THR A 50 3.25 1.50 7.90
C THR A 50 4.48 1.99 8.61
N ALA A 51 4.89 3.23 8.34
CA ALA A 51 5.99 3.91 9.02
C ALA A 51 5.51 5.28 9.49
N SER A 52 5.67 5.55 10.78
CA SER A 52 5.17 6.77 11.41
C SER A 52 6.31 7.59 12.00
N LYS A 53 6.22 8.91 11.89
CA LYS A 53 7.09 9.83 12.61
C LYS A 53 6.34 10.46 13.76
N TYR A 54 6.90 10.32 14.93
CA TYR A 54 6.35 10.86 16.18
C TYR A 54 7.09 12.14 16.60
N VAL A 55 6.31 13.14 17.00
CA VAL A 55 6.80 14.36 17.64
C VAL A 55 6.00 14.57 18.91
N ASN A 56 6.68 14.65 20.05
CA ASN A 56 6.05 14.77 21.37
C ASN A 56 4.98 13.70 21.66
N GLY A 57 5.20 12.47 21.17
CA GLY A 57 4.29 11.33 21.34
C GLY A 57 3.07 11.30 20.41
N ASN A 58 2.93 12.26 19.48
CA ASN A 58 1.87 12.28 18.48
C ASN A 58 2.42 11.96 17.08
N ILE A 59 1.63 11.28 16.26
CA ILE A 59 1.97 11.05 14.86
C ILE A 59 1.91 12.39 14.12
N GLU A 60 3.02 12.83 13.55
CA GLU A 60 3.12 14.04 12.74
C GLU A 60 3.03 13.75 11.25
N SER A 61 3.53 12.59 10.86
CA SER A 61 3.60 12.16 9.47
C SER A 61 3.63 10.64 9.37
N MET A 62 3.09 10.09 8.27
CA MET A 62 3.00 8.65 8.06
C MET A 62 3.29 8.29 6.61
N ILE A 63 3.91 7.14 6.39
CA ILE A 63 4.09 6.51 5.09
C ILE A 63 3.45 5.14 5.13
N GLU A 64 2.62 4.82 4.15
CA GLU A 64 2.03 3.52 3.99
C GLU A 64 2.35 2.94 2.61
N LEU A 65 2.56 1.65 2.57
CA LEU A 65 2.60 0.85 1.36
C LEU A 65 1.51 -0.19 1.43
N ARG A 66 0.59 -0.14 0.50
CA ARG A 66 -0.50 -1.11 0.35
C ARG A 66 -0.42 -1.80 -1.00
N TYR A 67 -1.01 -2.99 -1.10
CA TYR A 67 -1.23 -3.65 -2.37
C TYR A 67 -2.65 -4.24 -2.41
N SER A 68 -3.13 -4.48 -3.61
CA SER A 68 -4.34 -5.26 -3.84
C SER A 68 -4.06 -6.25 -4.96
N ASP A 69 -4.47 -7.50 -4.75
CA ASP A 69 -4.39 -8.59 -5.70
C ASP A 69 -5.78 -8.98 -6.25
N ASP A 70 -6.73 -8.05 -6.19
CA ASP A 70 -8.04 -8.24 -6.80
C ASP A 70 -7.86 -8.63 -8.28
N TRP A 71 -8.52 -9.71 -8.69
CA TRP A 71 -8.47 -10.25 -10.04
C TRP A 71 -8.79 -9.21 -11.13
N SER A 72 -9.54 -8.16 -10.81
CA SER A 72 -9.85 -7.08 -11.73
C SER A 72 -8.59 -6.37 -12.25
N PHE A 73 -7.51 -6.31 -11.46
CA PHE A 73 -6.26 -5.67 -11.87
C PHE A 73 -5.45 -6.50 -12.88
N SER A 74 -5.69 -7.82 -12.98
CA SER A 74 -5.05 -8.66 -14.00
C SER A 74 -5.48 -8.32 -15.42
N THR A 75 -6.60 -7.62 -15.58
CA THR A 75 -7.15 -7.19 -16.88
C THR A 75 -6.68 -5.79 -17.30
N PHE A 76 -6.04 -5.04 -16.40
CA PHE A 76 -5.58 -3.69 -16.66
C PHE A 76 -4.07 -3.65 -16.91
N SER A 77 -3.66 -3.01 -18.00
CA SER A 77 -2.29 -2.50 -18.07
C SER A 77 -2.13 -1.30 -17.13
N ASN A 78 -0.90 -1.02 -16.71
CA ASN A 78 -0.63 0.15 -15.87
C ASN A 78 -1.09 1.47 -16.53
N ASP A 79 -0.87 1.62 -17.84
CA ASP A 79 -1.30 2.82 -18.58
C ASP A 79 -2.82 2.94 -18.65
N THR A 80 -3.54 1.82 -18.89
CA THR A 80 -5.01 1.82 -18.91
C THR A 80 -5.57 2.20 -17.55
N TYR A 81 -4.99 1.69 -16.46
CA TYR A 81 -5.37 2.04 -15.11
C TYR A 81 -5.19 3.55 -14.82
N ILE A 82 -4.01 4.09 -15.15
CA ILE A 82 -3.71 5.51 -14.95
C ILE A 82 -4.70 6.37 -15.74
N ASP A 83 -4.92 6.04 -17.00
CA ASP A 83 -5.84 6.77 -17.88
C ASP A 83 -7.26 6.76 -17.35
N GLU A 84 -7.72 5.64 -16.79
CA GLU A 84 -9.04 5.52 -16.18
C GLU A 84 -9.16 6.38 -14.93
N MET A 85 -8.17 6.30 -14.02
CA MET A 85 -8.17 7.14 -12.81
C MET A 85 -8.15 8.64 -13.13
N LEU A 86 -7.49 9.04 -14.21
CA LEU A 86 -7.45 10.45 -14.63
C LEU A 86 -8.74 10.95 -15.28
N LYS A 87 -9.45 10.07 -16.00
CA LYS A 87 -10.66 10.42 -16.78
C LYS A 87 -11.96 10.29 -16.01
N THR A 88 -11.96 9.57 -14.90
CA THR A 88 -13.16 9.28 -14.11
C THR A 88 -13.03 9.81 -12.69
N ASP A 89 -14.13 9.80 -11.95
CA ASP A 89 -14.19 10.18 -10.53
C ASP A 89 -14.00 8.98 -9.58
N LYS A 90 -13.55 7.81 -10.10
CA LYS A 90 -13.39 6.59 -9.30
C LYS A 90 -12.44 6.75 -8.13
N PHE A 91 -11.35 7.50 -8.32
CA PHE A 91 -10.41 7.81 -7.24
C PHE A 91 -11.08 8.66 -6.16
N GLU A 92 -11.81 9.67 -6.57
CA GLU A 92 -12.55 10.57 -5.69
C GLU A 92 -13.66 9.81 -4.93
N GLU A 93 -14.43 8.99 -5.62
CA GLU A 93 -15.47 8.15 -5.03
C GLU A 93 -14.90 7.22 -3.96
N ALA A 94 -13.84 6.47 -4.29
CA ALA A 94 -13.20 5.55 -3.33
C ALA A 94 -12.60 6.29 -2.12
N SER A 95 -11.94 7.43 -2.35
CA SER A 95 -11.28 8.18 -1.29
C SER A 95 -12.28 8.91 -0.40
N SER A 96 -13.38 9.45 -0.95
CA SER A 96 -14.41 10.13 -0.18
C SER A 96 -15.14 9.22 0.81
N MET A 97 -15.07 7.89 0.63
CA MET A 97 -15.61 6.94 1.62
C MET A 97 -14.86 6.96 2.95
N MET A 98 -13.62 7.46 2.98
CA MET A 98 -12.78 7.48 4.18
C MET A 98 -12.61 8.87 4.78
N PHE A 99 -13.03 9.92 4.06
CA PHE A 99 -12.79 11.31 4.46
C PHE A 99 -14.03 12.19 4.27
N ASP A 100 -14.36 12.95 5.31
CA ASP A 100 -15.22 14.13 5.18
C ASP A 100 -14.43 15.29 4.55
N ASN A 101 -15.14 16.24 3.96
CA ASN A 101 -14.55 17.43 3.34
C ASN A 101 -13.39 17.11 2.37
N PHE A 102 -13.52 15.97 1.67
CA PHE A 102 -12.52 15.48 0.71
C PHE A 102 -12.34 16.47 -0.44
N LYS A 103 -11.09 16.78 -0.76
CA LYS A 103 -10.73 17.69 -1.85
C LYS A 103 -9.46 17.27 -2.54
N VAL A 104 -9.54 16.94 -3.83
CA VAL A 104 -8.38 16.73 -4.69
C VAL A 104 -7.76 18.09 -5.05
N GLN A 105 -6.45 18.18 -4.92
CA GLN A 105 -5.64 19.36 -5.28
C GLN A 105 -4.89 19.12 -6.58
N ILE A 106 -4.34 17.93 -6.77
CA ILE A 106 -3.59 17.50 -7.94
C ILE A 106 -4.04 16.09 -8.31
N LYS A 107 -4.19 15.81 -9.61
CA LYS A 107 -4.45 14.49 -10.18
C LYS A 107 -3.78 14.45 -11.55
N GLU A 108 -2.71 13.66 -11.69
CA GLU A 108 -1.90 13.62 -12.92
C GLU A 108 -1.17 12.30 -13.13
N LYS A 109 -0.68 12.08 -14.36
CA LYS A 109 0.27 11.02 -14.69
C LYS A 109 1.67 11.52 -14.41
N PHE A 110 2.37 10.88 -13.47
CA PHE A 110 3.71 11.27 -13.04
C PHE A 110 4.73 10.17 -13.27
N TYR A 111 5.97 10.54 -13.63
CA TYR A 111 7.04 9.59 -13.88
C TYR A 111 8.02 9.51 -12.72
N PHE A 112 8.17 8.30 -12.15
CA PHE A 112 9.20 7.96 -11.18
C PHE A 112 10.26 7.09 -11.84
N LYS A 113 11.55 7.39 -11.59
CA LYS A 113 12.67 6.68 -12.23
C LYS A 113 12.61 5.16 -12.05
N ASN A 114 12.23 4.67 -10.86
CA ASN A 114 12.19 3.25 -10.53
C ASN A 114 10.82 2.60 -10.75
N LEU A 115 9.75 3.38 -10.82
CA LEU A 115 8.38 2.88 -10.94
C LEU A 115 7.85 2.99 -12.38
N GLY A 116 8.37 3.92 -13.16
CA GLY A 116 7.81 4.32 -14.45
C GLY A 116 6.68 5.33 -14.28
N TYR A 117 5.74 5.35 -15.20
CA TYR A 117 4.55 6.19 -15.08
C TYR A 117 3.60 5.63 -14.03
N CYS A 118 3.09 6.53 -13.19
CA CYS A 118 2.17 6.24 -12.10
C CYS A 118 1.00 7.22 -12.12
N PHE A 119 -0.13 6.81 -11.58
CA PHE A 119 -1.15 7.74 -11.14
C PHE A 119 -0.64 8.46 -9.88
N TYR A 120 -0.71 9.78 -9.90
CA TYR A 120 -0.26 10.63 -8.81
C TYR A 120 -1.37 11.58 -8.40
N SER A 121 -1.61 11.69 -7.10
CA SER A 121 -2.61 12.62 -6.58
C SER A 121 -2.17 13.24 -5.25
N ILE A 122 -2.55 14.51 -5.05
CA ILE A 122 -2.54 15.16 -3.75
C ILE A 122 -3.97 15.52 -3.39
N TYR A 123 -4.39 15.12 -2.20
CA TYR A 123 -5.71 15.44 -1.67
C TYR A 123 -5.68 15.73 -0.18
N SER A 124 -6.70 16.40 0.31
CA SER A 124 -6.93 16.61 1.75
C SER A 124 -8.35 16.20 2.13
N GLY A 125 -8.52 15.83 3.39
CA GLY A 125 -9.80 15.46 3.98
C GLY A 125 -9.70 15.31 5.48
N ASP A 126 -10.84 15.16 6.12
CA ASP A 126 -10.94 14.95 7.56
C ASP A 126 -11.30 13.48 7.78
N TYR A 127 -10.49 12.70 8.50
CA TYR A 127 -10.81 11.31 8.82
C TYR A 127 -12.14 11.19 9.54
N TYR A 128 -13.04 10.30 9.08
CA TYR A 128 -14.36 10.08 9.70
C TYR A 128 -14.30 9.78 11.19
N ASP A 129 -13.32 8.98 11.61
CA ASP A 129 -13.28 8.45 12.97
C ASP A 129 -12.90 9.50 14.03
N ASN A 130 -12.18 10.55 13.65
CA ASN A 130 -11.60 11.48 14.63
C ASN A 130 -11.58 12.95 14.20
N ASN A 131 -12.13 13.28 13.01
CA ASN A 131 -12.14 14.61 12.40
C ASN A 131 -10.73 15.24 12.26
N VAL A 132 -9.69 14.42 12.17
CA VAL A 132 -8.34 14.90 11.97
C VAL A 132 -8.13 15.22 10.51
N ARG A 133 -7.80 16.48 10.21
CA ARG A 133 -7.49 16.90 8.85
C ARG A 133 -6.09 16.49 8.47
N VAL A 134 -5.98 15.85 7.29
CA VAL A 134 -4.71 15.44 6.71
C VAL A 134 -4.60 15.87 5.26
N THR A 135 -3.37 16.01 4.79
CA THR A 135 -3.04 16.09 3.36
C THR A 135 -2.22 14.87 3.00
N ASN A 136 -2.62 14.21 1.92
CA ASN A 136 -2.03 12.99 1.43
C ASN A 136 -1.43 13.22 0.05
N VAL A 137 -0.27 12.60 -0.20
CA VAL A 137 0.24 12.32 -1.53
C VAL A 137 0.09 10.82 -1.78
N VAL A 138 -0.49 10.47 -2.92
CA VAL A 138 -0.74 9.07 -3.31
C VAL A 138 -0.09 8.80 -4.65
N VAL A 139 0.58 7.67 -4.74
CA VAL A 139 1.15 7.12 -5.97
C VAL A 139 0.61 5.71 -6.16
N GLN A 140 -0.03 5.47 -7.31
CA GLN A 140 -0.60 4.16 -7.64
C GLN A 140 -0.07 3.66 -8.97
N PHE A 141 0.23 2.37 -9.03
CA PHE A 141 0.66 1.70 -10.25
C PHE A 141 0.35 0.19 -10.20
N ILE A 142 0.14 -0.40 -11.38
CA ILE A 142 -0.04 -1.85 -11.52
C ILE A 142 1.31 -2.47 -11.91
N ARG A 143 1.67 -3.55 -11.20
CA ARG A 143 2.82 -4.38 -11.51
C ARG A 143 2.56 -5.82 -11.08
N ASP A 144 2.88 -6.77 -11.95
CA ASP A 144 2.67 -8.21 -11.72
C ASP A 144 1.20 -8.52 -11.30
N ASP A 145 0.24 -7.94 -12.03
CA ASP A 145 -1.21 -8.06 -11.84
C ASP A 145 -1.72 -7.60 -10.46
N LYS A 146 -0.95 -6.75 -9.78
CA LYS A 146 -1.29 -6.18 -8.48
C LYS A 146 -1.27 -4.67 -8.53
N LEU A 147 -2.23 -4.04 -7.87
CA LEU A 147 -2.21 -2.61 -7.63
C LEU A 147 -1.37 -2.30 -6.39
N PHE A 148 -0.35 -1.50 -6.55
CA PHE A 148 0.43 -0.93 -5.45
C PHE A 148 0.03 0.50 -5.19
N THR A 149 -0.09 0.86 -3.91
CA THR A 149 -0.41 2.21 -3.46
C THR A 149 0.59 2.65 -2.40
N LEU A 150 1.34 3.69 -2.71
CA LEU A 150 2.23 4.40 -1.79
C LEU A 150 1.50 5.67 -1.32
N ILE A 151 1.42 5.86 -0.01
CA ILE A 151 0.72 7.00 0.61
C ILE A 151 1.69 7.70 1.55
N GLY A 152 1.82 9.02 1.42
CA GLY A 152 2.48 9.88 2.40
C GLY A 152 1.46 10.84 2.98
N SER A 153 1.28 10.83 4.30
CA SER A 153 0.29 11.60 5.03
C SER A 153 0.95 12.54 6.03
N ALA A 154 0.49 13.77 6.12
CA ALA A 154 0.88 14.71 7.16
C ALA A 154 -0.24 15.71 7.45
N PHE A 155 -0.17 16.38 8.58
CA PHE A 155 -1.03 17.54 8.83
C PHE A 155 -0.80 18.63 7.79
N PRO A 156 -1.85 19.38 7.38
CA PRO A 156 -1.74 20.37 6.30
C PRO A 156 -0.61 21.37 6.48
N GLU A 157 -0.40 21.85 7.69
CA GLU A 157 0.66 22.81 8.05
C GLU A 157 2.07 22.25 7.89
N ASN A 158 2.24 20.93 8.00
CA ASN A 158 3.52 20.24 7.93
C ASN A 158 3.75 19.57 6.57
N PHE A 159 2.70 19.41 5.76
CA PHE A 159 2.75 18.64 4.51
C PHE A 159 3.85 19.10 3.56
N SER A 160 4.05 20.41 3.40
CA SER A 160 5.10 20.94 2.52
C SER A 160 6.51 20.50 2.91
N ASN A 161 6.76 20.30 4.20
CA ASN A 161 8.05 19.85 4.75
C ASN A 161 8.29 18.35 4.46
N TYR A 162 7.22 17.54 4.49
CA TYR A 162 7.29 16.11 4.28
C TYR A 162 7.14 15.68 2.82
N HIS A 163 6.45 16.45 2.00
CA HIS A 163 6.14 16.07 0.62
C HIS A 163 7.39 15.64 -0.18
N LYS A 164 8.48 16.42 -0.12
CA LYS A 164 9.74 16.05 -0.77
C LYS A 164 10.35 14.75 -0.24
N GLN A 165 10.20 14.50 1.07
CA GLN A 165 10.68 13.27 1.69
C GLN A 165 9.87 12.07 1.23
N PHE A 166 8.54 12.21 1.13
CA PHE A 166 7.66 11.18 0.59
C PHE A 166 8.07 10.79 -0.83
N LEU A 167 8.17 11.78 -1.74
CA LEU A 167 8.56 11.52 -3.12
C LEU A 167 9.93 10.83 -3.21
N LYS A 168 10.92 11.28 -2.44
CA LYS A 168 12.24 10.64 -2.39
C LYS A 168 12.15 9.19 -1.90
N THR A 169 11.34 8.92 -0.89
CA THR A 169 11.09 7.56 -0.40
C THR A 169 10.44 6.69 -1.48
N PHE A 170 9.40 7.21 -2.17
CA PHE A 170 8.73 6.47 -3.23
C PHE A 170 9.65 6.14 -4.40
N GLU A 171 10.61 7.01 -4.72
CA GLU A 171 11.64 6.73 -5.72
C GLU A 171 12.59 5.58 -5.35
N THR A 172 12.70 5.23 -4.06
CA THR A 172 13.55 4.11 -3.63
C THR A 172 12.82 2.77 -3.65
N PHE A 173 11.49 2.77 -3.76
CA PHE A 173 10.68 1.54 -3.75
C PHE A 173 11.08 0.60 -4.88
N LYS A 174 11.29 -0.68 -4.53
CA LYS A 174 11.63 -1.76 -5.46
C LYS A 174 10.87 -3.01 -5.08
N LEU A 175 10.24 -3.65 -6.06
CA LEU A 175 9.72 -5.01 -5.91
C LEU A 175 10.82 -6.01 -6.24
N TRP A 176 10.96 -7.02 -5.40
CA TRP A 176 11.80 -8.16 -5.69
C TRP A 176 11.10 -9.05 -6.70
N LYS A 177 11.79 -9.39 -7.78
CA LYS A 177 11.27 -10.40 -8.70
C LYS A 177 11.27 -11.74 -7.98
N ASN A 178 10.08 -12.33 -7.82
CA ASN A 178 10.00 -13.73 -7.43
C ASN A 178 10.59 -14.54 -8.59
N HIS A 179 11.78 -15.06 -8.44
CA HIS A 179 12.27 -16.12 -9.29
C HIS A 179 11.56 -17.41 -8.85
N TYR A 180 10.48 -17.77 -9.54
CA TYR A 180 9.93 -19.11 -9.49
C TYR A 180 10.75 -20.04 -10.41
#